data_76a9c80cba0c768a522948ab6ca5d40e
#
_entry.id   76a9c80cba0c768a522948ab6ca5d40e
#
_cell.length_a   1.000
_cell.length_b   1.000
_cell.length_c   1.000
_cell.angle_alpha   90.00
_cell.angle_beta   90.00
_cell.angle_gamma   90.00
#
_symmetry.space_group_name_H-M   'P 1'
#
loop_
_entity.id
_entity.type
_entity.pdbx_description
1 polymer ?
#
loop_
_entity_poly.entity_id
_entity_poly.type
_entity_poly.pdbx_seq_one_letter_code
_entity_poly.pdbx_strand_id
1 'polypeptide(L)'
;MSNLLLSKIGHVISEFPLAFKQTKEVKLFMTLLVKNEEGMLEENLQFHKAMGVDGFIITDNNSTDSTPDIIRKYKQKGWIKEVIEEKATNYEQKDWVDRMIWKAKTIYKADWIINADADELWYASTGNLKDELYATNANVLNCEMRSVYPEEEKPFWQWRS
;
A
#
# COMPACT_ATOMS: atom_id res chain seq x y z
N MET A 1 -54.56 -4.04 15.17
CA MET A 1 -53.94 -3.05 14.26
C MET A 1 -52.45 -3.31 14.10
N SER A 2 -51.97 -4.56 14.09
CA SER A 2 -50.51 -4.87 14.02
C SER A 2 -50.06 -5.67 12.80
N ASN A 3 -50.97 -6.05 11.89
CA ASN A 3 -50.61 -6.88 10.74
C ASN A 3 -50.42 -6.13 9.41
N LEU A 4 -50.63 -4.80 9.41
CA LEU A 4 -50.53 -4.01 8.17
C LEU A 4 -49.14 -3.39 7.94
N LEU A 5 -48.30 -3.33 8.99
CA LEU A 5 -46.96 -2.75 8.90
C LEU A 5 -45.89 -3.74 8.40
N LEU A 6 -46.05 -5.02 8.70
CA LEU A 6 -45.09 -6.06 8.29
C LEU A 6 -45.22 -6.46 6.82
N SER A 7 -46.39 -6.29 6.20
CA SER A 7 -46.61 -6.58 4.78
C SER A 7 -45.97 -5.53 3.85
N LYS A 8 -45.81 -4.28 4.30
CA LYS A 8 -45.16 -3.22 3.53
C LYS A 8 -43.63 -3.28 3.54
N ILE A 9 -43.05 -3.81 4.63
CA ILE A 9 -41.57 -3.97 4.72
C ILE A 9 -41.11 -5.14 3.85
N GLY A 10 -41.89 -6.23 3.77
CA GLY A 10 -41.57 -7.39 2.93
C GLY A 10 -41.58 -7.08 1.43
N HIS A 11 -42.42 -6.12 0.99
CA HIS A 11 -42.53 -5.76 -0.43
C HIS A 11 -41.42 -4.81 -0.91
N VAL A 12 -40.87 -4.00 -0.01
CA VAL A 12 -39.74 -3.08 -0.33
C VAL A 12 -38.41 -3.82 -0.48
N ILE A 13 -38.26 -4.96 0.21
CA ILE A 13 -37.01 -5.76 0.13
C ILE A 13 -36.95 -6.59 -1.16
N SER A 14 -38.08 -6.91 -1.79
CA SER A 14 -38.13 -7.71 -3.03
C SER A 14 -37.88 -6.90 -4.30
N GLU A 15 -37.93 -5.58 -4.25
CA GLU A 15 -37.77 -4.70 -5.42
C GLU A 15 -36.35 -4.11 -5.56
N PHE A 16 -35.48 -4.28 -4.57
CA PHE A 16 -34.07 -4.00 -4.75
C PHE A 16 -33.37 -5.30 -5.19
N PRO A 17 -33.00 -5.43 -6.47
CA PRO A 17 -32.02 -6.43 -6.82
C PRO A 17 -30.74 -6.02 -6.06
N LEU A 18 -30.45 -6.74 -4.99
CA LEU A 18 -29.10 -6.81 -4.45
C LEU A 18 -28.23 -7.47 -5.53
N ALA A 19 -28.01 -6.73 -6.62
CA ALA A 19 -26.84 -6.96 -7.42
C ALA A 19 -25.65 -6.65 -6.50
N PHE A 20 -25.28 -7.64 -5.69
CA PHE A 20 -23.90 -7.73 -5.23
C PHE A 20 -23.08 -7.79 -6.51
N LYS A 21 -22.73 -6.61 -7.05
CA LYS A 21 -21.57 -6.50 -7.91
C LYS A 21 -20.47 -7.11 -7.07
N GLN A 22 -20.04 -8.28 -7.43
CA GLN A 22 -18.80 -8.84 -6.95
C GLN A 22 -17.74 -7.83 -7.40
N THR A 23 -17.46 -6.86 -6.54
CA THR A 23 -16.41 -5.89 -6.78
C THR A 23 -15.14 -6.71 -6.73
N LYS A 24 -14.51 -6.89 -7.89
CA LYS A 24 -13.21 -7.54 -7.98
C LYS A 24 -12.31 -6.85 -6.96
N GLU A 25 -11.85 -7.59 -5.96
CA GLU A 25 -10.98 -7.04 -4.93
C GLU A 25 -9.71 -6.52 -5.60
N VAL A 26 -9.45 -5.22 -5.46
CA VAL A 26 -8.23 -4.59 -6.00
C VAL A 26 -7.04 -5.08 -5.22
N LYS A 27 -6.05 -5.60 -5.92
CA LYS A 27 -4.78 -6.05 -5.36
C LYS A 27 -3.74 -4.97 -5.51
N LEU A 28 -3.42 -4.32 -4.38
CA LEU A 28 -2.48 -3.20 -4.31
C LEU A 28 -1.15 -3.65 -3.74
N PHE A 29 -0.07 -3.44 -4.49
CA PHE A 29 1.29 -3.69 -4.04
C PHE A 29 2.09 -2.40 -3.92
N MET A 30 3.08 -2.40 -3.03
CA MET A 30 4.06 -1.33 -2.92
C MET A 30 5.47 -1.87 -3.15
N THR A 31 6.26 -1.11 -3.89
CA THR A 31 7.68 -1.42 -4.11
C THR A 31 8.54 -0.35 -3.45
N LEU A 32 9.55 -0.77 -2.70
CA LEU A 32 10.45 0.11 -1.97
C LEU A 32 11.91 -0.23 -2.30
N LEU A 33 12.68 0.75 -2.69
CA LEU A 33 14.13 0.66 -2.77
C LEU A 33 14.71 1.30 -1.51
N VAL A 34 15.43 0.53 -0.70
CA VAL A 34 15.89 0.99 0.62
C VAL A 34 17.40 0.88 0.77
N LYS A 35 17.97 1.80 1.55
CA LYS A 35 19.35 1.77 1.99
C LYS A 35 19.51 2.54 3.30
N ASN A 36 19.77 1.83 4.41
CA ASN A 36 19.92 2.42 5.74
C ASN A 36 18.68 3.24 6.17
N GLU A 37 17.52 2.58 6.15
CA GLU A 37 16.22 3.16 6.46
C GLU A 37 15.66 2.64 7.81
N GLU A 38 16.55 2.32 8.79
CA GLU A 38 16.12 1.78 10.09
C GLU A 38 15.14 2.69 10.85
N GLY A 39 15.24 4.02 10.62
CA GLY A 39 14.39 5.01 11.29
C GLY A 39 13.00 5.19 10.68
N MET A 40 12.74 4.70 9.47
CA MET A 40 11.51 5.00 8.74
C MET A 40 10.79 3.75 8.21
N LEU A 41 11.52 2.69 7.87
CA LEU A 41 10.97 1.55 7.14
C LEU A 41 9.86 0.83 7.92
N GLU A 42 10.00 0.67 9.24
CA GLU A 42 9.02 -0.06 10.05
C GLU A 42 7.67 0.68 10.05
N GLU A 43 7.70 1.96 10.28
CA GLU A 43 6.52 2.84 10.28
C GLU A 43 5.88 2.92 8.90
N ASN A 44 6.69 3.04 7.85
CA ASN A 44 6.21 3.04 6.46
C ASN A 44 5.42 1.76 6.15
N LEU A 45 5.97 0.59 6.49
CA LEU A 45 5.30 -0.70 6.27
C LEU A 45 3.99 -0.81 7.07
N GLN A 46 3.97 -0.36 8.33
CA GLN A 46 2.78 -0.40 9.18
C GLN A 46 1.70 0.53 8.66
N PHE A 47 2.09 1.75 8.31
CA PHE A 47 1.18 2.75 7.77
C PHE A 47 0.51 2.28 6.48
N HIS A 48 1.29 1.86 5.50
CA HIS A 48 0.74 1.43 4.22
C HIS A 48 -0.04 0.12 4.31
N LYS A 49 0.32 -0.75 5.25
CA LYS A 49 -0.50 -1.94 5.54
C LYS A 49 -1.87 -1.55 6.06
N ALA A 50 -1.96 -0.55 6.94
CA ALA A 50 -3.22 0.00 7.43
C ALA A 50 -4.00 0.72 6.31
N MET A 51 -3.30 1.38 5.35
CA MET A 51 -3.88 2.03 4.18
C MET A 51 -4.33 1.04 3.07
N GLY A 52 -4.27 -0.27 3.30
CA GLY A 52 -4.84 -1.27 2.40
C GLY A 52 -3.84 -1.93 1.44
N VAL A 53 -2.53 -1.71 1.58
CA VAL A 53 -1.52 -2.42 0.77
C VAL A 53 -1.50 -3.91 1.11
N ASP A 54 -1.65 -4.75 0.09
CA ASP A 54 -1.71 -6.21 0.26
C ASP A 54 -0.34 -6.84 0.45
N GLY A 55 0.67 -6.30 -0.21
CA GLY A 55 2.02 -6.83 -0.13
C GLY A 55 3.09 -5.85 -0.57
N PHE A 56 4.29 -6.07 -0.05
CA PHE A 56 5.47 -5.27 -0.34
C PHE A 56 6.52 -6.10 -1.10
N ILE A 57 7.22 -5.45 -2.02
CA ILE A 57 8.45 -5.96 -2.63
C ILE A 57 9.55 -4.95 -2.33
N ILE A 58 10.64 -5.41 -1.74
CA ILE A 58 11.71 -4.53 -1.29
C ILE A 58 13.01 -4.93 -1.98
N THR A 59 13.72 -3.94 -2.51
CA THR A 59 15.14 -4.06 -2.86
C THR A 59 15.96 -3.37 -1.79
N ASP A 60 16.80 -4.16 -1.10
CA ASP A 60 17.80 -3.64 -0.14
C ASP A 60 19.12 -3.40 -0.88
N ASN A 61 19.51 -2.15 -0.99
CA ASN A 61 20.79 -1.75 -1.59
C ASN A 61 21.91 -1.78 -0.55
N ASN A 62 22.22 -2.97 -0.04
CA ASN A 62 23.36 -3.20 0.83
C ASN A 62 23.34 -2.33 2.11
N SER A 63 22.22 -2.34 2.83
CA SER A 63 22.09 -1.66 4.13
C SER A 63 23.04 -2.26 5.16
N THR A 64 23.58 -1.38 6.04
CA THR A 64 24.56 -1.72 7.09
C THR A 64 24.04 -1.44 8.50
N ASP A 65 22.86 -0.84 8.61
CA ASP A 65 22.13 -0.57 9.84
C ASP A 65 21.13 -1.71 10.18
N SER A 66 20.10 -1.44 10.98
CA SER A 66 19.07 -2.43 11.35
C SER A 66 17.99 -2.66 10.26
N THR A 67 18.08 -2.03 9.08
CA THR A 67 17.13 -2.21 7.96
C THR A 67 16.91 -3.69 7.60
N PRO A 68 17.96 -4.54 7.47
CA PRO A 68 17.78 -5.96 7.15
C PRO A 68 17.00 -6.73 8.22
N ASP A 69 17.09 -6.33 9.49
CA ASP A 69 16.37 -6.98 10.59
C ASP A 69 14.87 -6.63 10.53
N ILE A 70 14.54 -5.37 10.21
CA ILE A 70 13.16 -4.93 9.95
C ILE A 70 12.57 -5.70 8.77
N ILE A 71 13.30 -5.79 7.65
CA ILE A 71 12.88 -6.55 6.47
C ILE A 71 12.58 -8.01 6.84
N ARG A 72 13.47 -8.66 7.58
CA ARG A 72 13.30 -10.06 8.02
C ARG A 72 12.06 -10.23 8.88
N LYS A 73 11.82 -9.33 9.84
CA LYS A 73 10.64 -9.31 10.71
C LYS A 73 9.34 -9.26 9.90
N TYR A 74 9.24 -8.37 8.91
CA TYR A 74 8.02 -8.20 8.12
C TYR A 74 7.89 -9.24 7.00
N LYS A 75 8.98 -9.84 6.55
CA LYS A 75 8.96 -11.02 5.69
C LYS A 75 8.36 -12.22 6.43
N GLN A 76 8.75 -12.45 7.69
CA GLN A 76 8.19 -13.52 8.53
C GLN A 76 6.70 -13.31 8.82
N LYS A 77 6.24 -12.06 8.96
CA LYS A 77 4.82 -11.72 9.08
C LYS A 77 4.04 -11.93 7.76
N GLY A 78 4.72 -12.21 6.66
CA GLY A 78 4.10 -12.37 5.34
C GLY A 78 3.64 -11.07 4.68
N TRP A 79 4.03 -9.91 5.19
CA TRP A 79 3.73 -8.62 4.57
C TRP A 79 4.64 -8.36 3.39
N ILE A 80 5.95 -8.53 3.57
CA ILE A 80 6.93 -8.49 2.48
C ILE A 80 6.86 -9.81 1.72
N LYS A 81 6.51 -9.75 0.45
CA LYS A 81 6.39 -10.94 -0.41
C LYS A 81 7.72 -11.31 -1.03
N GLU A 82 8.52 -10.34 -1.38
CA GLU A 82 9.82 -10.53 -2.00
C GLU A 82 10.85 -9.56 -1.44
N VAL A 83 12.07 -10.05 -1.26
CA VAL A 83 13.25 -9.24 -0.90
C VAL A 83 14.29 -9.49 -1.98
N ILE A 84 14.86 -8.43 -2.53
CA ILE A 84 15.94 -8.46 -3.50
C ILE A 84 17.14 -7.80 -2.83
N GLU A 85 18.22 -8.56 -2.66
CA GLU A 85 19.48 -8.01 -2.17
C GLU A 85 20.28 -7.49 -3.36
N GLU A 86 20.56 -6.20 -3.38
CA GLU A 86 21.33 -5.57 -4.45
C GLU A 86 22.71 -5.17 -3.92
N LYS A 87 23.75 -5.80 -4.47
CA LYS A 87 25.14 -5.55 -4.08
C LYS A 87 25.89 -4.65 -5.04
N ALA A 88 25.25 -4.27 -6.14
CA ALA A 88 25.88 -3.41 -7.12
C ALA A 88 26.08 -2.00 -6.56
N THR A 89 27.25 -1.44 -6.82
CA THR A 89 27.63 -0.09 -6.40
C THR A 89 27.32 0.96 -7.48
N ASN A 90 26.93 0.52 -8.68
CA ASN A 90 26.47 1.39 -9.75
C ASN A 90 25.00 1.75 -9.49
N TYR A 91 24.65 3.00 -9.65
CA TYR A 91 23.30 3.52 -9.45
C TYR A 91 22.36 3.16 -10.62
N GLU A 92 22.06 1.87 -10.80
CA GLU A 92 21.06 1.39 -11.76
C GLU A 92 19.67 1.32 -11.11
N GLN A 93 19.31 2.36 -10.38
CA GLN A 93 18.06 2.46 -9.62
C GLN A 93 16.83 2.14 -10.48
N LYS A 94 16.82 2.59 -11.72
CA LYS A 94 15.72 2.31 -12.66
C LYS A 94 15.52 0.82 -12.89
N ASP A 95 16.58 0.08 -13.13
CA ASP A 95 16.47 -1.38 -13.41
C ASP A 95 16.02 -2.16 -12.18
N TRP A 96 16.38 -1.69 -10.99
CA TRP A 96 15.95 -2.30 -9.73
C TRP A 96 14.45 -2.07 -9.48
N VAL A 97 13.98 -0.85 -9.73
CA VAL A 97 12.55 -0.50 -9.63
C VAL A 97 11.74 -1.27 -10.69
N ASP A 98 12.17 -1.27 -11.95
CA ASP A 98 11.50 -1.99 -13.03
C ASP A 98 11.38 -3.49 -12.71
N ARG A 99 12.40 -4.10 -12.12
CA ARG A 99 12.40 -5.50 -11.68
C ARG A 99 11.36 -5.77 -10.58
N MET A 100 11.23 -4.87 -9.60
CA MET A 100 10.22 -4.98 -8.55
C MET A 100 8.80 -4.86 -9.13
N ILE A 101 8.57 -3.87 -9.97
CA ILE A 101 7.28 -3.62 -10.64
C ILE A 101 6.89 -4.84 -11.50
N TRP A 102 7.85 -5.37 -12.27
CA TRP A 102 7.62 -6.57 -13.08
C TRP A 102 7.18 -7.76 -12.22
N LYS A 103 7.84 -8.01 -11.08
CA LYS A 103 7.48 -9.08 -10.15
C LYS A 103 6.10 -8.87 -9.53
N ALA A 104 5.79 -7.66 -9.07
CA ALA A 104 4.48 -7.33 -8.53
C ALA A 104 3.37 -7.65 -9.54
N LYS A 105 3.55 -7.24 -10.79
CA LYS A 105 2.58 -7.47 -11.87
C LYS A 105 2.48 -8.93 -12.30
N THR A 106 3.61 -9.58 -12.55
CA THR A 106 3.61 -10.89 -13.22
C THR A 106 3.52 -12.07 -12.27
N ILE A 107 4.17 -11.99 -11.11
CA ILE A 107 4.20 -13.07 -10.11
C ILE A 107 3.03 -12.91 -9.14
N TYR A 108 2.90 -11.72 -8.56
CA TYR A 108 1.91 -11.46 -7.52
C TYR A 108 0.55 -11.02 -8.05
N LYS A 109 0.45 -10.74 -9.39
CA LYS A 109 -0.80 -10.33 -10.06
C LYS A 109 -1.41 -9.08 -9.43
N ALA A 110 -0.58 -8.11 -9.09
CA ALA A 110 -1.04 -6.82 -8.63
C ALA A 110 -1.86 -6.11 -9.71
N ASP A 111 -3.00 -5.54 -9.32
CA ASP A 111 -3.81 -4.68 -10.18
C ASP A 111 -3.21 -3.28 -10.21
N TRP A 112 -2.71 -2.79 -9.05
CA TRP A 112 -2.05 -1.50 -8.88
C TRP A 112 -0.74 -1.64 -8.14
N ILE A 113 0.21 -0.78 -8.49
CA ILE A 113 1.54 -0.75 -7.89
C ILE A 113 1.89 0.69 -7.56
N ILE A 114 2.28 0.93 -6.31
CA ILE A 114 2.89 2.18 -5.85
C ILE A 114 4.39 1.93 -5.75
N ASN A 115 5.20 2.70 -6.46
CA ASN A 115 6.63 2.78 -6.21
C ASN A 115 6.89 4.01 -5.35
N ALA A 116 7.52 3.82 -4.20
CA ALA A 116 7.74 4.87 -3.21
C ALA A 116 9.13 4.75 -2.58
N ASP A 117 9.61 5.84 -2.02
CA ASP A 117 10.75 5.85 -1.11
C ASP A 117 10.30 5.53 0.32
N ALA A 118 11.22 5.14 1.20
CA ALA A 118 10.87 4.72 2.56
C ALA A 118 10.32 5.85 3.44
N ASP A 119 10.60 7.09 3.09
CA ASP A 119 10.13 8.30 3.75
C ASP A 119 8.85 8.90 3.12
N GLU A 120 8.30 8.27 2.09
CA GLU A 120 7.05 8.66 1.47
C GLU A 120 5.85 7.94 2.10
N LEU A 121 4.83 8.72 2.50
CA LEU A 121 3.57 8.19 3.02
C LEU A 121 2.42 8.50 2.08
N TRP A 122 1.90 7.46 1.44
CA TRP A 122 0.76 7.54 0.53
C TRP A 122 -0.55 7.44 1.31
N TYR A 123 -1.34 8.50 1.26
CA TYR A 123 -2.53 8.67 2.07
C TYR A 123 -3.80 8.83 1.22
N ALA A 124 -4.87 8.19 1.64
CA ALA A 124 -6.21 8.43 1.13
C ALA A 124 -7.10 8.98 2.25
N SER A 125 -7.92 10.00 1.96
CA SER A 125 -8.80 10.64 2.95
C SER A 125 -9.85 9.68 3.52
N THR A 126 -10.18 8.62 2.80
CA THR A 126 -11.07 7.54 3.24
C THR A 126 -10.41 6.60 4.26
N GLY A 127 -9.10 6.67 4.44
CA GLY A 127 -8.31 5.74 5.25
C GLY A 127 -7.95 4.43 4.52
N ASN A 128 -8.28 4.31 3.21
CA ASN A 128 -7.92 3.14 2.42
C ASN A 128 -7.63 3.55 0.97
N LEU A 129 -6.40 3.33 0.52
CA LEU A 129 -5.95 3.65 -0.84
C LEU A 129 -6.77 2.92 -1.91
N LYS A 130 -7.29 1.74 -1.60
CA LYS A 130 -8.09 0.97 -2.56
C LYS A 130 -9.41 1.63 -2.93
N ASP A 131 -9.97 2.47 -2.06
CA ASP A 131 -11.23 3.16 -2.34
C ASP A 131 -11.09 4.08 -3.56
N GLU A 132 -9.97 4.78 -3.67
CA GLU A 132 -9.65 5.62 -4.83
C GLU A 132 -9.42 4.79 -6.10
N LEU A 133 -8.85 3.59 -5.95
CA LEU A 133 -8.53 2.70 -7.05
C LEU A 133 -9.76 1.97 -7.61
N TYR A 134 -10.79 1.74 -6.80
CA TYR A 134 -12.05 1.17 -7.25
C TYR A 134 -12.86 2.13 -8.13
N ALA A 135 -12.77 3.41 -7.83
CA ALA A 135 -13.58 4.44 -8.47
C ALA A 135 -13.06 4.85 -9.85
N THR A 136 -11.83 4.45 -10.23
CA THR A 136 -11.18 4.93 -11.43
C THR A 136 -11.10 3.88 -12.55
N ASN A 137 -11.20 4.37 -13.81
CA ASN A 137 -10.85 3.61 -15.01
C ASN A 137 -9.47 4.04 -15.56
N ALA A 138 -8.74 4.88 -14.85
CA ALA A 138 -7.42 5.33 -15.26
C ALA A 138 -6.38 4.21 -15.10
N ASN A 139 -5.31 4.28 -15.91
CA ASN A 139 -4.15 3.39 -15.76
C ASN A 139 -3.03 4.00 -14.90
N VAL A 140 -3.10 5.32 -14.69
CA VAL A 140 -2.15 6.12 -13.89
C VAL A 140 -2.96 7.18 -13.16
N LEU A 141 -2.63 7.41 -11.89
CA LEU A 141 -3.20 8.47 -11.08
C LEU A 141 -2.12 9.51 -10.76
N ASN A 142 -2.50 10.78 -10.84
CA ASN A 142 -1.71 11.87 -10.30
C ASN A 142 -2.06 12.06 -8.84
N CYS A 143 -1.03 12.16 -7.99
CA CYS A 143 -1.17 12.42 -6.57
C CYS A 143 -0.53 13.76 -6.21
N GLU A 144 -1.14 14.50 -5.29
CA GLU A 144 -0.54 15.71 -4.73
C GLU A 144 0.59 15.29 -3.77
N MET A 145 1.77 15.86 -3.96
CA MET A 145 2.89 15.68 -3.04
C MET A 145 2.92 16.85 -2.06
N ARG A 146 3.03 16.53 -0.77
CA ARG A 146 3.19 17.50 0.31
C ARG A 146 4.43 17.17 1.12
N SER A 147 5.33 18.13 1.23
CA SER A 147 6.46 18.01 2.13
C SER A 147 6.04 18.29 3.57
N VAL A 148 6.49 17.46 4.49
CA VAL A 148 6.33 17.69 5.93
C VAL A 148 7.69 17.99 6.53
N TYR A 149 7.70 18.83 7.55
CA TYR A 149 8.94 19.24 8.23
C TYR A 149 9.08 18.51 9.56
N PRO A 150 10.30 18.02 9.89
CA PRO A 150 10.55 17.42 11.18
C PRO A 150 10.17 18.35 12.33
N GLU A 151 9.38 17.85 13.28
CA GLU A 151 9.13 18.51 14.55
C GLU A 151 9.87 17.72 15.63
N GLU A 152 10.74 18.41 16.38
CA GLU A 152 11.47 17.78 17.50
C GLU A 152 10.48 17.15 18.48
N GLU A 153 10.85 16.01 19.05
CA GLU A 153 10.06 15.24 20.01
C GLU A 153 8.76 14.59 19.48
N LYS A 154 8.47 14.70 18.18
CA LYS A 154 7.30 14.03 17.58
C LYS A 154 7.72 12.95 16.60
N PRO A 155 7.01 11.81 16.61
CA PRO A 155 7.19 10.82 15.57
C PRO A 155 6.77 11.39 14.21
N PHE A 156 7.40 10.97 13.11
CA PHE A 156 7.25 11.59 11.79
C PHE A 156 5.80 11.65 11.28
N TRP A 157 4.92 10.74 11.67
CA TRP A 157 3.49 10.77 11.30
C TRP A 157 2.70 11.90 11.99
N GLN A 158 3.30 12.64 12.90
CA GLN A 158 2.70 13.81 13.54
C GLN A 158 3.30 15.14 13.04
N TRP A 159 4.26 15.08 12.12
CA TRP A 159 4.84 16.28 11.52
C TRP A 159 3.81 16.99 10.65
N ARG A 160 3.96 18.32 10.51
CA ARG A 160 3.02 19.17 9.80
C ARG A 160 3.62 19.69 8.49
N SER A 161 2.75 19.82 7.48
CA SER A 161 3.05 20.47 6.21
C SER A 161 2.85 21.97 6.27
#